data_3cf21098ad7ab38bbae992c6fb761665
#
_entry.id   3cf21098ad7ab38bbae992c6fb761665
#
_cell.length_a   1.000
_cell.length_b   1.000
_cell.length_c   1.000
_cell.angle_alpha   90.00
_cell.angle_beta   90.00
_cell.angle_gamma   90.00
#
_symmetry.space_group_name_H-M   'P 1'
#
loop_
_entity.id
_entity.type
_entity.pdbx_description
1 polymer ?
#
loop_
_entity_poly.entity_id
_entity_poly.type
_entity_poly.pdbx_seq_one_letter_code
_entity_poly.pdbx_strand_id
1 'polypeptide(L)'
;MKYIIIGLGNYGSVLAEELSALGHEVIGVDTNERRVDVLKDKIATSFIIDATDEQSLSVLPLKDVDVVIVAIGENFGASIRVVALLKKNGVKHIYARAVDEVHKTVLEAFNLDSILTPEEEAARSL
;
A
#
# COMPACT_ATOMS: atom_id res chain seq x y z
N MET A 1 -13.93 -2.29 -7.57
CA MET A 1 -13.33 -2.80 -6.32
C MET A 1 -12.92 -1.65 -5.42
N LYS A 2 -12.72 -1.92 -4.15
CA LYS A 2 -12.25 -0.95 -3.17
C LYS A 2 -10.84 -1.32 -2.72
N TYR A 3 -9.95 -0.34 -2.77
CA TYR A 3 -8.54 -0.51 -2.41
C TYR A 3 -8.13 0.48 -1.32
N ILE A 4 -7.28 0.02 -0.40
CA ILE A 4 -6.49 0.93 0.43
C ILE A 4 -5.06 0.84 -0.07
N ILE A 5 -4.42 1.99 -0.32
CA ILE A 5 -3.01 2.06 -0.69
C ILE A 5 -2.25 2.77 0.41
N ILE A 6 -1.36 2.03 1.06
CA ILE A 6 -0.53 2.54 2.15
C ILE A 6 0.86 2.86 1.60
N GLY A 7 1.20 4.12 1.63
CA GLY A 7 2.42 4.64 1.03
C GLY A 7 2.12 5.32 -0.32
N LEU A 8 2.22 6.64 -0.35
CA LEU A 8 1.89 7.45 -1.52
C LEU A 8 3.13 8.16 -2.09
N GLY A 9 4.24 7.44 -2.12
CA GLY A 9 5.43 7.86 -2.84
C GLY A 9 5.21 7.77 -4.35
N ASN A 10 6.27 7.79 -5.14
CA ASN A 10 6.14 7.78 -6.61
C ASN A 10 5.31 6.60 -7.12
N TYR A 11 5.59 5.40 -6.62
CA TYR A 11 4.87 4.21 -7.07
C TYR A 11 3.43 4.19 -6.56
N GLY A 12 3.24 4.39 -5.26
CA GLY A 12 1.90 4.33 -4.64
C GLY A 12 0.95 5.40 -5.16
N SER A 13 1.44 6.62 -5.41
CA SER A 13 0.60 7.70 -5.93
C SER A 13 0.16 7.44 -7.36
N VAL A 14 1.05 6.95 -8.21
CA VAL A 14 0.69 6.59 -9.59
C VAL A 14 -0.32 5.45 -9.60
N LEU A 15 -0.10 4.43 -8.79
CA LEU A 15 -1.02 3.30 -8.67
C LEU A 15 -2.41 3.76 -8.20
N ALA A 16 -2.45 4.64 -7.20
CA ALA A 16 -3.70 5.19 -6.68
C ALA A 16 -4.49 5.94 -7.76
N GLU A 17 -3.82 6.80 -8.52
CA GLU A 17 -4.45 7.56 -9.60
C GLU A 17 -4.95 6.64 -10.71
N GLU A 18 -4.15 5.67 -11.11
CA GLU A 18 -4.54 4.74 -12.19
C GLU A 18 -5.73 3.87 -11.80
N LEU A 19 -5.73 3.33 -10.59
CA LEU A 19 -6.87 2.54 -10.12
C LEU A 19 -8.14 3.39 -10.03
N SER A 20 -8.01 4.62 -9.55
CA SER A 20 -9.14 5.55 -9.49
C SER A 20 -9.68 5.88 -10.89
N ALA A 21 -8.78 6.10 -11.86
CA ALA A 21 -9.15 6.38 -13.25
C ALA A 21 -9.87 5.20 -13.91
N LEU A 22 -9.59 3.98 -13.46
CA LEU A 22 -10.26 2.77 -13.94
C LEU A 22 -11.63 2.55 -13.28
N GLY A 23 -12.05 3.43 -12.39
CA GLY A 23 -13.36 3.37 -11.75
C GLY A 23 -13.38 2.67 -10.40
N HIS A 24 -12.24 2.33 -9.84
CA HIS A 24 -12.15 1.75 -8.50
C HIS A 24 -12.21 2.82 -7.42
N GLU A 25 -12.74 2.46 -6.26
CA GLU A 25 -12.71 3.34 -5.09
C GLU A 25 -11.38 3.16 -4.38
N VAL A 26 -10.60 4.24 -4.30
CA VAL A 26 -9.25 4.20 -3.72
C VAL A 26 -9.18 5.07 -2.48
N ILE A 27 -8.67 4.47 -1.40
CA ILE A 27 -8.34 5.15 -0.16
C ILE A 27 -6.81 5.21 -0.06
N GLY A 28 -6.26 6.41 -0.04
CA GLY A 28 -4.81 6.63 0.07
C GLY A 28 -4.40 6.95 1.50
N VAL A 29 -3.26 6.41 1.93
CA VAL A 29 -2.74 6.57 3.28
C VAL A 29 -1.25 6.88 3.24
N ASP A 30 -0.84 7.95 3.91
CA ASP A 30 0.57 8.30 4.09
C ASP A 30 0.73 9.15 5.34
N THR A 31 1.91 9.19 5.92
CA THR A 31 2.23 10.09 7.02
C THR A 31 2.53 11.50 6.53
N ASN A 32 2.90 11.64 5.28
CA ASN A 32 3.31 12.90 4.68
C ASN A 32 2.10 13.66 4.12
N GLU A 33 1.77 14.79 4.75
CA GLU A 33 0.63 15.62 4.35
C GLU A 33 0.67 16.05 2.89
N ARG A 34 1.85 16.40 2.36
CA ARG A 34 2.00 16.82 0.96
C ARG A 34 1.62 15.72 -0.02
N ARG A 35 2.03 14.49 0.28
CA ARG A 35 1.69 13.33 -0.56
C ARG A 35 0.18 13.09 -0.59
N VAL A 36 -0.45 13.24 0.56
CA VAL A 36 -1.91 13.09 0.68
C VAL A 36 -2.61 14.23 -0.08
N ASP A 37 -2.17 15.46 0.10
CA ASP A 37 -2.80 16.63 -0.53
C ASP A 37 -2.76 16.58 -2.07
N VAL A 38 -1.68 16.04 -2.63
CA VAL A 38 -1.55 15.89 -4.10
C VAL A 38 -2.66 15.01 -4.67
N LEU A 39 -3.09 14.01 -3.92
CA LEU A 39 -4.09 13.03 -4.37
C LEU A 39 -5.52 13.33 -3.95
N LYS A 40 -5.71 14.28 -3.08
CA LYS A 40 -6.98 14.56 -2.40
C LYS A 40 -8.18 14.71 -3.35
N ASP A 41 -7.98 15.32 -4.52
CA ASP A 41 -9.04 15.50 -5.51
C ASP A 41 -9.05 14.41 -6.60
N LYS A 42 -8.15 13.42 -6.52
CA LYS A 42 -7.97 12.40 -7.54
C LYS A 42 -8.41 11.01 -7.11
N ILE A 43 -8.61 10.83 -5.81
CA ILE A 43 -9.06 9.55 -5.24
C ILE A 43 -10.23 9.79 -4.29
N ALA A 44 -10.93 8.73 -3.92
CA ALA A 44 -12.17 8.84 -3.14
C ALA A 44 -11.94 9.41 -1.74
N THR A 45 -10.92 8.94 -1.04
CA THR A 45 -10.65 9.33 0.34
C THR A 45 -9.15 9.22 0.62
N SER A 46 -8.65 10.04 1.54
CA SER A 46 -7.26 9.98 1.97
C SER A 46 -7.14 10.21 3.47
N PHE A 47 -6.10 9.62 4.05
CA PHE A 47 -5.81 9.73 5.49
C PHE A 47 -4.35 10.05 5.70
N ILE A 48 -4.09 10.98 6.63
CA ILE A 48 -2.74 11.28 7.11
C ILE A 48 -2.57 10.53 8.44
N ILE A 49 -2.04 9.33 8.37
CA ILE A 49 -1.81 8.50 9.55
C ILE A 49 -0.52 7.69 9.41
N ASP A 50 -0.01 7.23 10.53
CA ASP A 50 1.10 6.30 10.59
C ASP A 50 0.55 4.87 10.68
N ALA A 51 0.62 4.14 9.58
CA ALA A 51 0.12 2.77 9.50
C ALA A 51 0.99 1.76 10.27
N THR A 52 2.18 2.16 10.74
CA THR A 52 3.00 1.32 11.61
C THR A 52 2.52 1.31 13.07
N ASP A 53 1.60 2.21 13.40
CA ASP A 53 0.94 2.26 14.70
C ASP A 53 -0.40 1.54 14.59
N GLU A 54 -0.58 0.51 15.38
CA GLU A 54 -1.77 -0.36 15.29
C GLU A 54 -3.08 0.40 15.55
N GLN A 55 -3.09 1.32 16.50
CA GLN A 55 -4.29 2.12 16.79
C GLN A 55 -4.65 3.02 15.61
N SER A 56 -3.66 3.67 15.02
CA SER A 56 -3.87 4.52 13.84
C SER A 56 -4.38 3.70 12.66
N LEU A 57 -3.78 2.54 12.44
CA LEU A 57 -4.19 1.62 11.38
C LEU A 57 -5.66 1.19 11.54
N SER A 58 -6.11 1.00 12.77
CA SER A 58 -7.47 0.55 13.06
C SER A 58 -8.56 1.57 12.67
N VAL A 59 -8.20 2.81 12.41
CA VAL A 59 -9.13 3.85 11.92
C VAL A 59 -9.58 3.55 10.50
N LEU A 60 -8.75 2.83 9.72
CA LEU A 60 -9.06 2.50 8.34
C LEU A 60 -10.15 1.44 8.23
N PRO A 61 -10.99 1.48 7.18
CA PRO A 61 -12.05 0.50 6.97
C PRO A 61 -11.49 -0.82 6.39
N LEU A 62 -10.61 -1.48 7.13
CA LEU A 62 -9.88 -2.67 6.66
C LEU A 62 -10.78 -3.83 6.26
N LYS A 63 -11.96 -3.94 6.88
CA LYS A 63 -12.91 -5.03 6.59
C LYS A 63 -13.83 -4.74 5.41
N ASP A 64 -13.89 -3.48 4.98
CA ASP A 64 -14.82 -3.04 3.95
C ASP A 64 -14.16 -2.87 2.57
N VAL A 65 -12.87 -3.17 2.47
CA VAL A 65 -12.13 -3.07 1.21
C VAL A 65 -11.79 -4.46 0.68
N ASP A 66 -11.60 -4.53 -0.64
CA ASP A 66 -11.29 -5.78 -1.30
C ASP A 66 -9.80 -6.13 -1.18
N VAL A 67 -8.93 -5.14 -1.28
CA VAL A 67 -7.48 -5.34 -1.24
C VAL A 67 -6.80 -4.18 -0.52
N VAL A 68 -5.80 -4.49 0.31
CA VAL A 68 -4.89 -3.49 0.88
C VAL A 68 -3.54 -3.66 0.19
N ILE A 69 -3.02 -2.57 -0.37
CA ILE A 69 -1.73 -2.55 -1.06
C ILE A 69 -0.73 -1.76 -0.21
N VAL A 70 0.33 -2.44 0.21
CA VAL A 70 1.44 -1.80 0.94
C VAL A 70 2.49 -1.37 -0.08
N ALA A 71 2.51 -0.08 -0.40
CA ALA A 71 3.36 0.48 -1.45
C ALA A 71 4.58 1.25 -0.89
N ILE A 72 4.90 1.03 0.37
CA ILE A 72 6.04 1.68 1.03
C ILE A 72 7.35 1.19 0.42
N GLY A 73 8.16 2.10 -0.10
CA GLY A 73 9.40 1.75 -0.78
C GLY A 73 10.66 2.21 -0.08
N GLU A 74 10.60 3.28 0.70
CA GLU A 74 11.79 3.89 1.30
C GLU A 74 12.12 3.39 2.70
N ASN A 75 11.26 2.56 3.29
CA ASN A 75 11.46 2.08 4.66
C ASN A 75 11.08 0.61 4.76
N PHE A 76 12.09 -0.25 4.73
CA PHE A 76 11.93 -1.70 4.81
C PHE A 76 11.20 -2.12 6.10
N GLY A 77 11.64 -1.60 7.25
CA GLY A 77 11.03 -1.95 8.53
C GLY A 77 9.56 -1.55 8.62
N ALA A 78 9.23 -0.36 8.12
CA ALA A 78 7.84 0.11 8.09
C ALA A 78 6.98 -0.79 7.21
N SER A 79 7.46 -1.15 6.04
CA SER A 79 6.76 -2.06 5.12
C SER A 79 6.42 -3.38 5.79
N ILE A 80 7.41 -4.03 6.39
CA ILE A 80 7.24 -5.33 7.06
C ILE A 80 6.28 -5.21 8.26
N ARG A 81 6.43 -4.15 9.05
CA ARG A 81 5.56 -3.93 10.21
C ARG A 81 4.10 -3.74 9.79
N VAL A 82 3.85 -2.95 8.75
CA VAL A 82 2.48 -2.74 8.25
C VAL A 82 1.88 -4.05 7.77
N VAL A 83 2.62 -4.84 6.99
CA VAL A 83 2.15 -6.14 6.52
C VAL A 83 1.80 -7.05 7.71
N ALA A 84 2.68 -7.12 8.71
CA ALA A 84 2.43 -7.93 9.90
C ALA A 84 1.17 -7.47 10.66
N LEU A 85 0.98 -6.16 10.80
CA LEU A 85 -0.21 -5.61 11.47
C LEU A 85 -1.50 -5.89 10.69
N LEU A 86 -1.45 -5.82 9.36
CA LEU A 86 -2.60 -6.15 8.52
C LEU A 86 -2.98 -7.62 8.69
N LYS A 87 -2.00 -8.52 8.69
CA LYS A 87 -2.23 -9.94 8.93
C LYS A 87 -2.82 -10.18 10.33
N LYS A 88 -2.25 -9.55 11.34
CA LYS A 88 -2.74 -9.63 12.72
C LYS A 88 -4.19 -9.19 12.83
N ASN A 89 -4.59 -8.18 12.08
CA ASN A 89 -5.96 -7.64 12.08
C ASN A 89 -6.90 -8.35 11.10
N GLY A 90 -6.49 -9.48 10.55
CA GLY A 90 -7.36 -10.34 9.75
C GLY A 90 -7.63 -9.88 8.32
N VAL A 91 -6.81 -8.99 7.79
CA VAL A 91 -6.94 -8.57 6.38
C VAL A 91 -6.60 -9.75 5.49
N LYS A 92 -7.52 -10.13 4.60
CA LYS A 92 -7.39 -11.35 3.80
C LYS A 92 -6.58 -11.15 2.52
N HIS A 93 -6.72 -10.00 1.87
CA HIS A 93 -6.12 -9.76 0.56
C HIS A 93 -5.13 -8.60 0.65
N ILE A 94 -3.85 -8.92 0.64
CA ILE A 94 -2.76 -7.97 0.78
C ILE A 94 -1.81 -8.13 -0.40
N TYR A 95 -1.53 -6.99 -1.08
CA TYR A 95 -0.43 -6.89 -2.02
C TYR A 95 0.65 -6.03 -1.37
N ALA A 96 1.90 -6.35 -1.60
CA ALA A 96 3.00 -5.54 -1.07
C ALA A 96 4.07 -5.33 -2.13
N ARG A 97 4.59 -4.10 -2.19
CA ARG A 97 5.73 -3.75 -3.04
C ARG A 97 7.01 -4.26 -2.41
N ALA A 98 7.81 -4.98 -3.18
CA ALA A 98 9.18 -5.32 -2.82
C ALA A 98 10.14 -4.45 -3.63
N VAL A 99 11.11 -3.83 -2.97
CA VAL A 99 12.08 -2.93 -3.61
C VAL A 99 13.33 -3.66 -4.09
N ASP A 100 13.62 -4.83 -3.51
CA ASP A 100 14.77 -5.66 -3.88
C ASP A 100 14.49 -7.13 -3.50
N GLU A 101 15.46 -8.01 -3.82
CA GLU A 101 15.33 -9.45 -3.58
C GLU A 101 15.23 -9.82 -2.09
N VAL A 102 15.94 -9.10 -1.23
CA VAL A 102 15.89 -9.34 0.22
C VAL A 102 14.51 -9.01 0.76
N HIS A 103 13.97 -7.86 0.38
CA HIS A 103 12.62 -7.43 0.75
C HIS A 103 11.58 -8.45 0.28
N LYS A 104 11.70 -8.88 -0.97
CA LYS A 104 10.81 -9.89 -1.56
C LYS A 104 10.85 -11.20 -0.76
N THR A 105 12.02 -11.67 -0.41
CA THR A 105 12.20 -12.90 0.37
C THR A 105 11.47 -12.83 1.72
N VAL A 106 11.57 -11.70 2.40
CA VAL A 106 10.88 -11.50 3.69
C VAL A 106 9.37 -11.46 3.48
N LEU A 107 8.90 -10.75 2.45
CA LEU A 107 7.47 -10.65 2.15
C LEU A 107 6.86 -12.01 1.78
N GLU A 108 7.61 -12.85 1.09
CA GLU A 108 7.14 -14.20 0.71
C GLU A 108 6.76 -15.04 1.92
N ALA A 109 7.41 -14.82 3.07
CA ALA A 109 7.10 -15.54 4.31
C ALA A 109 5.71 -15.20 4.88
N PHE A 110 5.10 -14.09 4.47
CA PHE A 110 3.77 -13.68 4.93
C PHE A 110 2.62 -14.30 4.14
N ASN A 111 2.93 -14.98 3.05
CA ASN A 111 1.88 -15.64 2.25
C ASN A 111 0.86 -14.64 1.71
N LEU A 112 1.35 -13.60 1.04
CA LEU A 112 0.52 -12.54 0.49
C LEU A 112 -0.12 -12.96 -0.83
N ASP A 113 -1.20 -12.27 -1.22
CA ASP A 113 -1.87 -12.51 -2.50
C ASP A 113 -0.96 -12.17 -3.69
N SER A 114 -0.19 -11.09 -3.56
CA SER A 114 0.74 -10.68 -4.61
C SER A 114 1.89 -9.87 -4.03
N ILE A 115 3.07 -10.02 -4.63
CA ILE A 115 4.24 -9.20 -4.36
C ILE A 115 4.55 -8.44 -5.64
N LEU A 116 4.52 -7.12 -5.56
CA LEU A 116 4.73 -6.23 -6.70
C LEU A 116 6.21 -5.85 -6.75
N THR A 117 6.84 -6.01 -7.90
CA THR A 117 8.27 -5.76 -8.09
C THR A 117 8.50 -4.78 -9.23
N PRO A 118 8.10 -3.50 -9.07
CA PRO A 118 8.13 -2.53 -10.17
C PRO A 118 9.53 -2.28 -10.73
N GLU A 119 10.57 -2.29 -9.88
CA GLU A 119 11.94 -2.10 -10.33
C GLU A 119 12.42 -3.28 -11.19
N GLU A 120 12.10 -4.50 -10.77
CA GLU A 120 12.43 -5.73 -11.50
C GLU A 120 11.68 -5.80 -12.84
N GLU A 121 10.38 -5.48 -12.82
CA GLU A 121 9.54 -5.45 -14.00
C GLU A 121 10.01 -4.40 -15.00
N ALA A 122 10.39 -3.21 -14.53
CA ALA A 122 10.92 -2.15 -15.37
C ALA A 122 12.22 -2.59 -16.07
N ALA A 123 13.11 -3.28 -15.34
CA ALA A 123 14.35 -3.81 -15.93
C ALA A 123 14.08 -4.83 -17.03
N ARG A 124 13.07 -5.69 -16.86
CA ARG A 124 12.68 -6.68 -17.89
C ARG A 124 12.12 -6.03 -19.15
N SER A 125 11.54 -4.84 -19.02
CA SER A 125 10.95 -4.12 -20.16
C SER A 125 12.00 -3.48 -21.06
N LEU A 126 13.25 -3.41 -20.62
CA LEU A 126 14.33 -2.85 -21.41
C LEU A 126 14.91 -3.90 -22.36
#